data_b92998237ef87ebde2176e70623859b5
#
_entry.id   b92998237ef87ebde2176e70623859b5
#
_cell.length_a   1.000
_cell.length_b   1.000
_cell.length_c   1.000
_cell.angle_alpha   90.00
_cell.angle_beta   90.00
_cell.angle_gamma   90.00
#
_symmetry.space_group_name_H-M   'P 1'
#
loop_
_entity.id
_entity.type
_entity.pdbx_description
1 polymer ?
#
loop_
_entity_poly.entity_id
_entity_poly.type
_entity_poly.pdbx_seq_one_letter_code
_entity_poly.pdbx_strand_id
1 'polypeptide(L)'
;MKPLKVYLAQPRGFCAGVERAITIVERAIELYGPPVYVRHEIVHNKRVVNNLISKGAIFVQELDQIPAGAVTVFSAHGVAQKVEDTANKRKLPVLDATCPLVAKVHKEGQRYSSKGYEVVLIGHEGHPEVEGTMGRISGDVYLVSNTEDVK
;
A
#
# COMPACT_ATOMS: atom_id res chain seq x y z
N MET A 1 28.87 -25.76 -23.60
CA MET A 1 28.41 -24.55 -22.95
C MET A 1 29.33 -24.22 -21.78
N LYS A 2 29.79 -22.97 -21.64
CA LYS A 2 30.56 -22.56 -20.45
C LYS A 2 29.62 -22.56 -19.22
N PRO A 3 30.04 -23.09 -18.07
CA PRO A 3 29.21 -23.10 -16.88
C PRO A 3 28.90 -21.63 -16.46
N LEU A 4 27.63 -21.36 -16.17
CA LEU A 4 27.20 -20.07 -15.64
C LEU A 4 27.60 -20.00 -14.16
N LYS A 5 28.32 -18.96 -13.78
CA LYS A 5 28.68 -18.70 -12.37
C LYS A 5 27.68 -17.70 -11.79
N VAL A 6 26.92 -18.13 -10.78
CA VAL A 6 25.92 -17.30 -10.09
C VAL A 6 26.44 -16.90 -8.72
N TYR A 7 26.40 -15.59 -8.43
CA TYR A 7 26.73 -15.05 -7.11
C TYR A 7 25.42 -14.58 -6.44
N LEU A 8 25.19 -15.02 -5.21
CA LEU A 8 24.07 -14.58 -4.41
C LEU A 8 24.50 -13.45 -3.49
N ALA A 9 23.83 -12.30 -3.58
CA ALA A 9 24.09 -11.19 -2.68
C ALA A 9 23.66 -11.51 -1.23
N GLN A 10 24.37 -10.90 -0.27
CA GLN A 10 24.03 -10.94 1.14
C GLN A 10 24.17 -9.51 1.73
N PRO A 11 23.20 -9.03 2.51
CA PRO A 11 21.90 -9.64 2.80
C PRO A 11 20.98 -9.66 1.56
N ARG A 12 19.98 -10.55 1.54
CA ARG A 12 18.95 -10.64 0.50
C ARG A 12 17.61 -11.06 1.11
N GLY A 13 16.53 -10.77 0.42
CA GLY A 13 15.15 -11.06 0.84
C GLY A 13 14.26 -9.84 0.75
N PHE A 14 13.09 -9.93 1.34
CA PHE A 14 12.19 -8.79 1.46
C PHE A 14 12.63 -7.86 2.60
N CYS A 15 12.27 -6.58 2.50
CA CYS A 15 12.37 -5.68 3.64
C CYS A 15 11.29 -6.00 4.69
N ALA A 16 11.50 -5.55 5.91
CA ALA A 16 10.56 -5.79 7.01
C ALA A 16 9.13 -5.28 6.73
N GLY A 17 8.99 -4.20 5.95
CA GLY A 17 7.67 -3.66 5.54
C GLY A 17 6.91 -4.62 4.63
N VAL A 18 7.60 -5.22 3.65
CA VAL A 18 7.03 -6.23 2.75
C VAL A 18 6.68 -7.51 3.49
N GLU A 19 7.59 -8.03 4.32
CA GLU A 19 7.33 -9.24 5.13
C GLU A 19 6.14 -9.04 6.06
N ARG A 20 6.06 -7.88 6.74
CA ARG A 20 4.92 -7.54 7.60
C ARG A 20 3.61 -7.52 6.82
N ALA A 21 3.58 -6.91 5.65
CA ALA A 21 2.36 -6.80 4.86
C ALA A 21 1.86 -8.18 4.38
N ILE A 22 2.76 -9.05 3.92
CA ILE A 22 2.43 -10.43 3.54
C ILE A 22 1.89 -11.19 4.75
N THR A 23 2.57 -11.12 5.89
CA THR A 23 2.18 -11.78 7.14
C THR A 23 0.80 -11.34 7.60
N ILE A 24 0.44 -10.06 7.48
CA ILE A 24 -0.91 -9.58 7.85
C ILE A 24 -1.99 -10.27 7.03
N VAL A 25 -1.82 -10.39 5.70
CA VAL A 25 -2.81 -11.06 4.85
C VAL A 25 -2.89 -12.54 5.19
N GLU A 26 -1.76 -13.23 5.37
CA GLU A 26 -1.74 -14.65 5.75
C GLU A 26 -2.44 -14.89 7.08
N ARG A 27 -2.12 -14.09 8.09
CA ARG A 27 -2.76 -14.16 9.40
C ARG A 27 -4.26 -13.82 9.36
N ALA A 28 -4.65 -12.86 8.53
CA ALA A 28 -6.07 -12.56 8.33
C ALA A 28 -6.82 -13.78 7.76
N ILE A 29 -6.25 -14.46 6.77
CA ILE A 29 -6.84 -15.68 6.19
C ILE A 29 -6.91 -16.80 7.25
N GLU A 30 -5.88 -16.97 8.06
CA GLU A 30 -5.86 -17.97 9.14
C GLU A 30 -6.92 -17.70 10.22
N LEU A 31 -7.11 -16.44 10.62
CA LEU A 31 -7.98 -16.06 11.74
C LEU A 31 -9.44 -15.93 11.34
N TYR A 32 -9.74 -15.39 10.17
CA TYR A 32 -11.09 -15.06 9.75
C TYR A 32 -11.64 -16.02 8.69
N GLY A 33 -10.77 -16.85 8.10
CA GLY A 33 -11.10 -17.68 6.97
C GLY A 33 -11.15 -16.90 5.65
N PRO A 34 -11.04 -17.59 4.51
CA PRO A 34 -11.24 -16.96 3.21
C PRO A 34 -12.72 -16.65 2.93
N PRO A 35 -13.05 -15.63 2.12
CA PRO A 35 -12.11 -14.73 1.47
C PRO A 35 -11.69 -13.55 2.36
N VAL A 36 -10.43 -13.12 2.21
CA VAL A 36 -9.93 -11.83 2.74
C VAL A 36 -9.71 -10.88 1.57
N TYR A 37 -10.29 -9.71 1.63
CA TYR A 37 -10.18 -8.71 0.55
C TYR A 37 -8.98 -7.80 0.77
N VAL A 38 -8.17 -7.60 -0.26
CA VAL A 38 -6.98 -6.75 -0.20
C VAL A 38 -7.12 -5.64 -1.24
N ARG A 39 -7.14 -4.38 -0.77
CA ARG A 39 -7.21 -3.24 -1.69
C ARG A 39 -5.84 -2.98 -2.30
N HIS A 40 -5.76 -3.05 -3.63
CA HIS A 40 -4.56 -3.06 -4.46
C HIS A 40 -3.65 -4.28 -4.18
N GLU A 41 -2.65 -4.51 -5.01
CA GLU A 41 -1.63 -5.52 -4.72
C GLU A 41 -0.96 -5.21 -3.39
N ILE A 42 -0.80 -6.22 -2.54
CA ILE A 42 -0.19 -6.02 -1.21
C ILE A 42 1.24 -5.48 -1.33
N VAL A 43 1.94 -5.90 -2.34
CA VAL A 43 3.26 -5.47 -2.78
C VAL A 43 3.39 -5.73 -4.28
N HIS A 44 4.27 -5.01 -4.99
CA HIS A 44 4.50 -5.18 -6.43
C HIS A 44 5.34 -6.46 -6.72
N ASN A 45 4.78 -7.62 -6.41
CA ASN A 45 5.40 -8.91 -6.67
C ASN A 45 4.35 -9.95 -7.05
N LYS A 46 4.24 -10.27 -8.34
CA LYS A 46 3.25 -11.20 -8.88
C LYS A 46 3.28 -12.59 -8.24
N ARG A 47 4.47 -13.08 -7.85
CA ARG A 47 4.59 -14.38 -7.18
C ARG A 47 3.95 -14.35 -5.79
N VAL A 48 4.17 -13.27 -5.04
CA VAL A 48 3.54 -13.06 -3.73
C VAL A 48 2.03 -12.94 -3.88
N VAL A 49 1.57 -12.09 -4.80
CA VAL A 49 0.14 -11.90 -5.07
C VAL A 49 -0.54 -13.21 -5.42
N ASN A 50 0.01 -13.97 -6.38
CA ASN A 50 -0.54 -15.28 -6.78
C ASN A 50 -0.55 -16.30 -5.64
N ASN A 51 0.47 -16.32 -4.79
CA ASN A 51 0.50 -17.17 -3.60
C ASN A 51 -0.63 -16.81 -2.61
N LEU A 52 -0.87 -15.53 -2.36
CA LEU A 52 -1.95 -15.09 -1.48
C LEU A 52 -3.33 -15.38 -2.09
N ILE A 53 -3.50 -15.22 -3.40
CA ILE A 53 -4.73 -15.63 -4.11
C ILE A 53 -5.01 -17.12 -3.89
N SER A 54 -4.01 -17.98 -4.06
CA SER A 54 -4.17 -19.42 -3.83
C SER A 54 -4.53 -19.79 -2.39
N LYS A 55 -4.26 -18.92 -1.44
CA LYS A 55 -4.64 -19.06 -0.02
C LYS A 55 -6.01 -18.47 0.31
N GLY A 56 -6.64 -17.74 -0.62
CA GLY A 56 -7.99 -17.17 -0.45
C GLY A 56 -8.03 -15.66 -0.29
N ALA A 57 -6.97 -14.94 -0.64
CA ALA A 57 -7.04 -13.49 -0.78
C ALA A 57 -7.72 -13.09 -2.09
N ILE A 58 -8.55 -12.05 -2.07
CA ILE A 58 -9.16 -11.44 -3.24
C ILE A 58 -8.64 -10.00 -3.34
N PHE A 59 -7.91 -9.70 -4.42
CA PHE A 59 -7.41 -8.36 -4.68
C PHE A 59 -8.45 -7.53 -5.43
N VAL A 60 -8.72 -6.34 -4.93
CA VAL A 60 -9.69 -5.39 -5.50
C VAL A 60 -9.04 -4.03 -5.70
N GLN A 61 -9.59 -3.24 -6.62
CA GLN A 61 -9.11 -1.88 -6.85
C GLN A 61 -9.82 -0.89 -5.92
N GLU A 62 -11.15 -1.03 -5.80
CA GLU A 62 -11.97 -0.10 -5.04
C GLU A 62 -12.76 -0.82 -3.93
N LEU A 63 -13.10 -0.04 -2.90
CA LEU A 63 -13.80 -0.58 -1.73
C LEU A 63 -15.22 -1.07 -2.06
N ASP A 64 -15.88 -0.52 -3.07
CA ASP A 64 -17.24 -0.91 -3.48
C ASP A 64 -17.31 -2.37 -3.96
N GLN A 65 -16.20 -2.91 -4.43
CA GLN A 65 -16.06 -4.32 -4.81
C GLN A 65 -16.04 -5.28 -3.60
N ILE A 66 -15.93 -4.73 -2.37
CA ILE A 66 -15.86 -5.53 -1.15
C ILE A 66 -17.26 -5.70 -0.57
N PRO A 67 -17.74 -6.93 -0.28
CA PRO A 67 -19.02 -7.14 0.40
C PRO A 67 -19.07 -6.49 1.79
N ALA A 68 -20.28 -6.14 2.23
CA ALA A 68 -20.47 -5.59 3.57
C ALA A 68 -20.00 -6.58 4.66
N GLY A 69 -19.24 -6.08 5.63
CA GLY A 69 -18.71 -6.87 6.74
C GLY A 69 -17.54 -7.80 6.40
N ALA A 70 -17.08 -7.83 5.14
CA ALA A 70 -15.93 -8.66 4.76
C ALA A 70 -14.61 -8.07 5.29
N VAL A 71 -13.72 -8.93 5.75
CA VAL A 71 -12.38 -8.55 6.23
C VAL A 71 -11.58 -7.94 5.10
N THR A 72 -11.08 -6.74 5.34
CA THR A 72 -10.40 -5.91 4.36
C THR A 72 -8.97 -5.62 4.82
N VAL A 73 -8.00 -5.69 3.91
CA VAL A 73 -6.61 -5.31 4.19
C VAL A 73 -6.23 -4.14 3.28
N PHE A 74 -5.67 -3.08 3.86
CA PHE A 74 -5.00 -2.03 3.10
C PHE A 74 -3.56 -2.44 2.81
N SER A 75 -3.12 -2.25 1.56
CA SER A 75 -1.79 -2.68 1.10
C SER A 75 -0.64 -1.92 1.77
N ALA A 76 0.58 -2.39 1.55
CA ALA A 76 1.79 -1.76 2.08
C ALA A 76 1.98 -0.30 1.60
N HIS A 77 1.35 0.07 0.48
CA HIS A 77 1.44 1.41 -0.12
C HIS A 77 0.71 2.50 0.68
N GLY A 78 -0.14 2.09 1.64
CA GLY A 78 -1.03 3.02 2.35
C GLY A 78 -2.22 3.46 1.51
N VAL A 79 -3.09 4.24 2.11
CA VAL A 79 -4.31 4.73 1.46
C VAL A 79 -4.55 6.21 1.80
N ALA A 80 -5.24 6.91 0.90
CA ALA A 80 -5.73 8.26 1.14
C ALA A 80 -6.73 8.29 2.33
N GLN A 81 -6.85 9.41 3.02
CA GLN A 81 -7.79 9.60 4.13
C GLN A 81 -9.24 9.27 3.72
N LYS A 82 -9.65 9.71 2.54
CA LYS A 82 -10.98 9.44 1.98
C LYS A 82 -11.30 7.93 1.87
N VAL A 83 -10.31 7.10 1.58
CA VAL A 83 -10.49 5.64 1.49
C VAL A 83 -10.73 5.06 2.88
N GLU A 84 -9.96 5.49 3.88
CA GLU A 84 -10.15 5.09 5.27
C GLU A 84 -11.53 5.51 5.79
N ASP A 85 -11.92 6.76 5.55
CA ASP A 85 -13.23 7.29 5.93
C ASP A 85 -14.38 6.50 5.28
N THR A 86 -14.20 6.09 4.01
CA THR A 86 -15.17 5.27 3.28
C THR A 86 -15.29 3.87 3.88
N ALA A 87 -14.17 3.24 4.20
CA ALA A 87 -14.16 1.94 4.86
C ALA A 87 -14.86 2.01 6.23
N ASN A 88 -14.61 3.05 7.01
CA ASN A 88 -15.25 3.31 8.29
C ASN A 88 -16.77 3.52 8.15
N LYS A 89 -17.22 4.33 7.19
CA LYS A 89 -18.65 4.54 6.89
C LYS A 89 -19.35 3.24 6.51
N ARG A 90 -18.66 2.36 5.78
CA ARG A 90 -19.15 1.04 5.39
C ARG A 90 -19.01 0.00 6.50
N LYS A 91 -18.42 0.36 7.64
CA LYS A 91 -18.15 -0.53 8.79
C LYS A 91 -17.39 -1.80 8.38
N LEU A 92 -16.44 -1.67 7.45
CA LEU A 92 -15.58 -2.78 7.07
C LEU A 92 -14.58 -3.08 8.19
N PRO A 93 -14.38 -4.34 8.58
CA PRO A 93 -13.28 -4.74 9.45
C PRO A 93 -11.95 -4.56 8.68
N VAL A 94 -11.19 -3.53 9.01
CA VAL A 94 -9.96 -3.18 8.29
C VAL A 94 -8.72 -3.57 9.09
N LEU A 95 -7.79 -4.24 8.42
CA LEU A 95 -6.42 -4.48 8.86
C LEU A 95 -5.47 -3.61 8.00
N ASP A 96 -4.76 -2.69 8.64
CA ASP A 96 -3.85 -1.79 7.93
C ASP A 96 -2.44 -2.39 7.84
N ALA A 97 -2.05 -2.77 6.62
CA ALA A 97 -0.71 -3.28 6.32
C ALA A 97 0.26 -2.20 5.79
N THR A 98 -0.12 -0.92 5.86
CA THR A 98 0.75 0.19 5.44
C THR A 98 2.15 0.05 6.01
N CYS A 99 3.16 0.15 5.15
CA CYS A 99 4.55 0.11 5.58
C CYS A 99 4.83 1.25 6.57
N PRO A 100 5.51 0.99 7.71
CA PRO A 100 5.84 2.05 8.67
C PRO A 100 6.61 3.24 8.06
N LEU A 101 7.42 3.00 7.03
CA LEU A 101 8.13 4.07 6.31
C LEU A 101 7.16 4.92 5.49
N VAL A 102 6.18 4.33 4.84
CA VAL A 102 5.11 5.06 4.13
C VAL A 102 4.27 5.87 5.11
N ALA A 103 3.88 5.26 6.22
CA ALA A 103 3.16 5.96 7.28
C ALA A 103 3.96 7.16 7.84
N LYS A 104 5.30 7.05 7.90
CA LYS A 104 6.17 8.17 8.26
C LYS A 104 6.11 9.29 7.23
N VAL A 105 6.17 8.97 5.93
CA VAL A 105 6.04 9.96 4.85
C VAL A 105 4.70 10.69 4.95
N HIS A 106 3.60 9.96 5.14
CA HIS A 106 2.27 10.55 5.35
C HIS A 106 2.26 11.55 6.50
N LYS A 107 2.79 11.15 7.67
CA LYS A 107 2.85 12.01 8.86
C LYS A 107 3.73 13.24 8.65
N GLU A 108 4.83 13.11 7.96
CA GLU A 108 5.72 14.24 7.67
C GLU A 108 5.06 15.22 6.71
N GLY A 109 4.42 14.74 5.63
CA GLY A 109 3.65 15.58 4.72
C GLY A 109 2.55 16.37 5.44
N GLN A 110 1.76 15.68 6.29
CA GLN A 110 0.74 16.32 7.12
C GLN A 110 1.34 17.38 8.06
N ARG A 111 2.47 17.06 8.70
CA ARG A 111 3.15 17.98 9.63
C ARG A 111 3.67 19.24 8.94
N TYR A 112 4.22 19.14 7.75
CA TYR A 112 4.71 20.31 7.01
C TYR A 112 3.54 21.14 6.47
N SER A 113 2.55 20.49 5.87
CA SER A 113 1.35 21.18 5.39
C SER A 113 0.61 21.92 6.52
N SER A 114 0.46 21.33 7.71
CA SER A 114 -0.17 21.98 8.86
C SER A 114 0.60 23.20 9.38
N LYS A 115 1.85 23.38 9.01
CA LYS A 115 2.68 24.55 9.30
C LYS A 115 2.64 25.60 8.19
N GLY A 116 1.82 25.39 7.15
CA GLY A 116 1.69 26.29 6.02
C GLY A 116 2.77 26.14 4.94
N TYR A 117 3.54 25.04 4.96
CA TYR A 117 4.49 24.74 3.89
C TYR A 117 3.78 24.09 2.71
N GLU A 118 4.17 24.46 1.52
CA GLU A 118 3.85 23.73 0.30
C GLU A 118 4.63 22.41 0.26
N VAL A 119 4.00 21.35 -0.24
CA VAL A 119 4.61 20.01 -0.30
C VAL A 119 4.82 19.63 -1.75
N VAL A 120 6.04 19.36 -2.14
CA VAL A 120 6.38 18.77 -3.43
C VAL A 120 6.62 17.27 -3.24
N LEU A 121 5.84 16.46 -3.93
CA LEU A 121 5.97 15.00 -3.95
C LEU A 121 6.56 14.56 -5.28
N ILE A 122 7.72 13.91 -5.24
CA ILE A 122 8.33 13.34 -6.44
C ILE A 122 7.89 11.88 -6.55
N GLY A 123 7.22 11.53 -7.66
CA GLY A 123 6.67 10.19 -7.85
C GLY A 123 5.97 10.01 -9.19
N HIS A 124 5.44 8.82 -9.45
CA HIS A 124 4.69 8.52 -10.67
C HIS A 124 3.19 8.69 -10.43
N GLU A 125 2.55 9.44 -11.32
CA GLU A 125 1.10 9.59 -11.33
C GLU A 125 0.40 8.22 -11.41
N GLY A 126 -0.68 8.03 -10.63
CA GLY A 126 -1.43 6.77 -10.56
C GLY A 126 -0.76 5.67 -9.72
N HIS A 127 0.44 5.90 -9.17
CA HIS A 127 1.02 4.92 -8.27
C HIS A 127 0.29 4.93 -6.90
N PRO A 128 -0.12 3.78 -6.34
CA PRO A 128 -0.92 3.72 -5.10
C PRO A 128 -0.30 4.46 -3.91
N GLU A 129 1.03 4.44 -3.77
CA GLU A 129 1.74 5.15 -2.70
C GLU A 129 1.69 6.67 -2.88
N VAL A 130 1.74 7.15 -4.13
CA VAL A 130 1.61 8.57 -4.46
C VAL A 130 0.20 9.05 -4.16
N GLU A 131 -0.82 8.32 -4.63
CA GLU A 131 -2.23 8.61 -4.36
C GLU A 131 -2.52 8.60 -2.85
N GLY A 132 -2.00 7.59 -2.14
CA GLY A 132 -2.12 7.48 -0.69
C GLY A 132 -1.52 8.68 0.03
N THR A 133 -0.30 9.07 -0.34
CA THR A 133 0.43 10.18 0.27
C THR A 133 -0.26 11.52 0.00
N MET A 134 -0.59 11.81 -1.26
CA MET A 134 -1.29 13.05 -1.63
C MET A 134 -2.65 13.15 -0.92
N GLY A 135 -3.39 12.06 -0.86
CA GLY A 135 -4.70 12.02 -0.20
C GLY A 135 -4.68 12.04 1.33
N ARG A 136 -3.50 12.04 1.96
CA ARG A 136 -3.32 12.22 3.40
C ARG A 136 -2.94 13.65 3.79
N ILE A 137 -2.41 14.41 2.87
CA ILE A 137 -1.95 15.78 3.12
C ILE A 137 -3.10 16.74 2.86
N SER A 138 -3.42 17.57 3.84
CA SER A 138 -4.41 18.64 3.70
C SER A 138 -3.69 19.92 3.28
N GLY A 139 -3.95 20.43 2.09
CA GLY A 139 -3.31 21.62 1.51
C GLY A 139 -2.70 21.31 0.15
N ASP A 140 -1.91 22.26 -0.34
CA ASP A 140 -1.35 22.15 -1.68
C ASP A 140 -0.20 21.15 -1.73
N VAL A 141 -0.39 20.11 -2.56
CA VAL A 141 0.61 19.08 -2.84
C VAL A 141 0.85 19.06 -4.35
N TYR A 142 2.08 19.31 -4.75
CA TYR A 142 2.49 19.33 -6.14
C TYR A 142 3.19 18.01 -6.49
N LEU A 143 2.62 17.25 -7.42
CA LEU A 143 3.26 16.04 -7.92
C LEU A 143 4.26 16.39 -9.04
N VAL A 144 5.47 15.90 -8.90
CA VAL A 144 6.52 16.00 -9.91
C VAL A 144 6.89 14.60 -10.37
N SER A 145 6.51 14.23 -11.58
CA SER A 145 6.82 12.94 -12.20
C SER A 145 8.01 13.01 -13.16
N ASN A 146 8.28 14.20 -13.69
CA ASN A 146 9.36 14.47 -14.63
C ASN A 146 9.83 15.93 -14.54
N THR A 147 10.89 16.29 -15.26
CA THR A 147 11.48 17.64 -15.23
C THR A 147 10.59 18.73 -15.84
N GLU A 148 9.58 18.37 -16.63
CA GLU A 148 8.66 19.33 -17.24
C GLU A 148 7.62 19.83 -16.24
N ASP A 149 7.34 19.05 -15.18
CA ASP A 149 6.41 19.38 -14.11
C ASP A 149 6.97 20.47 -13.15
N VAL A 150 8.23 20.87 -13.33
CA VAL A 150 8.92 21.87 -12.47
C VAL A 150 8.77 23.30 -12.98
N LYS A 151 7.98 23.55 -14.03
CA LYS A 151 7.80 24.88 -14.65
C LYS A 151 6.70 25.70 -14.00
#